data_90358e37a606a2caa572b86a9ea6f86c
#
_entry.id   90358e37a606a2caa572b86a9ea6f86c
#
_cell.length_a   1.000
_cell.length_b   1.000
_cell.length_c   1.000
_cell.angle_alpha   90.00
_cell.angle_beta   90.00
_cell.angle_gamma   90.00
#
_symmetry.space_group_name_H-M   'P 1'
#
loop_
_entity.id
_entity.type
_entity.pdbx_description
1 polymer ?
#
loop_
_entity_poly.entity_id
_entity_poly.type
_entity_poly.pdbx_seq_one_letter_code
_entity_poly.pdbx_strand_id
1 'polypeptide(L)'
;MYDHEIDTFFTVAEAGSFSAASRTLYISPSAVVQQINLLENKMDCELFKRDSHGVTLTEAGKLFLKQGRKIKRVYLETEEMMKKYQRTLVVGTGYLSTTNLLDKFWLDFLRANNVQLKFQEIKDYEKIPQNIDLIESLYSQEPIPKQGFLFKKVTTSPLLIAIPPQNKLAQKEKLTISDLDKQKILIINSSVLKQSGQIRNFIKSNCQKTHLISYSVFNKALVNEAIVKNYLILVHETLASSCSPLISKKVNWHFNADVGFFYRSDANMITKKLIAKI
;
A
#
# COMPACT_ATOMS: atom_id res chain seq x y z
N MET A 1 -7.53 19.55 22.21
CA MET A 1 -6.55 18.45 22.15
C MET A 1 -5.47 18.75 23.19
N TYR A 2 -4.21 18.37 23.13
CA TYR A 2 -3.20 18.72 24.14
C TYR A 2 -2.84 20.20 24.08
N ASP A 3 -3.02 20.96 25.18
CA ASP A 3 -2.86 22.41 25.21
C ASP A 3 -1.45 22.79 25.71
N HIS A 4 -0.86 23.85 25.13
CA HIS A 4 0.47 24.35 25.53
C HIS A 4 0.55 24.78 26.99
N GLU A 5 -0.56 25.18 27.61
CA GLU A 5 -0.63 25.53 29.02
C GLU A 5 -0.25 24.37 29.93
N ILE A 6 -0.46 23.11 29.49
CA ILE A 6 -0.07 21.92 30.26
C ILE A 6 1.47 21.79 30.30
N ASP A 7 2.17 22.07 29.20
CA ASP A 7 3.63 22.07 29.17
C ASP A 7 4.20 23.18 30.03
N THR A 8 3.57 24.34 30.00
CA THR A 8 3.94 25.47 30.87
C THR A 8 3.77 25.13 32.34
N PHE A 9 2.66 24.47 32.70
CA PHE A 9 2.43 23.98 34.06
C PHE A 9 3.55 23.02 34.52
N PHE A 10 3.95 22.05 33.69
CA PHE A 10 5.04 21.13 34.03
C PHE A 10 6.36 21.87 34.25
N THR A 11 6.66 22.80 33.34
CA THR A 11 7.90 23.58 33.43
C THR A 11 7.94 24.46 34.69
N VAL A 12 6.81 25.08 35.04
CA VAL A 12 6.70 25.89 36.28
C VAL A 12 6.82 24.99 37.53
N ALA A 13 6.16 23.82 37.53
CA ALA A 13 6.22 22.88 38.65
C ALA A 13 7.64 22.33 38.88
N GLU A 14 8.42 22.19 37.82
CA GLU A 14 9.81 21.74 37.90
C GLU A 14 10.76 22.87 38.27
N ALA A 15 10.56 24.07 37.73
CA ALA A 15 11.42 25.22 37.97
C ALA A 15 11.17 25.93 39.33
N GLY A 16 10.00 25.74 39.94
CA GLY A 16 9.59 26.39 41.18
C GLY A 16 9.45 27.91 41.10
N SER A 17 9.51 28.48 39.87
CA SER A 17 9.46 29.94 39.67
C SER A 17 8.99 30.22 38.23
N PHE A 18 8.08 31.20 38.10
CA PHE A 18 7.63 31.67 36.77
C PHE A 18 8.78 32.30 35.94
N SER A 19 9.68 33.03 36.62
CA SER A 19 10.85 33.63 35.95
C SER A 19 11.88 32.59 35.52
N ALA A 20 12.05 31.47 36.25
CA ALA A 20 12.89 30.37 35.82
C ALA A 20 12.25 29.61 34.66
N ALA A 21 10.95 29.31 34.75
CA ALA A 21 10.19 28.63 33.68
C ALA A 21 10.16 29.46 32.38
N SER A 22 10.05 30.78 32.47
CA SER A 22 10.05 31.65 31.29
C SER A 22 11.33 31.56 30.45
N ARG A 23 12.48 31.40 31.11
CA ARG A 23 13.77 31.20 30.45
C ARG A 23 13.82 29.87 29.72
N THR A 24 13.32 28.80 30.33
CA THR A 24 13.27 27.47 29.71
C THR A 24 12.32 27.43 28.53
N LEU A 25 11.19 28.17 28.62
CA LEU A 25 10.16 28.21 27.56
C LEU A 25 10.43 29.24 26.47
N TYR A 26 11.46 30.09 26.64
CA TYR A 26 11.78 31.19 25.71
C TYR A 26 10.61 32.18 25.50
N ILE A 27 9.81 32.45 26.58
CA ILE A 27 8.72 33.41 26.57
C ILE A 27 8.85 34.40 27.74
N SER A 28 8.06 35.46 27.75
CA SER A 28 8.09 36.41 28.87
C SER A 28 7.50 35.81 30.15
N PRO A 29 7.95 36.24 31.36
CA PRO A 29 7.34 35.84 32.62
C PRO A 29 5.83 36.10 32.68
N SER A 30 5.37 37.22 32.11
CA SER A 30 3.94 37.56 32.01
C SER A 30 3.15 36.57 31.15
N ALA A 31 3.74 36.08 30.06
CA ALA A 31 3.12 35.05 29.23
C ALA A 31 2.99 33.69 29.97
N VAL A 32 4.01 33.31 30.77
CA VAL A 32 3.92 32.13 31.63
C VAL A 32 2.77 32.24 32.61
N VAL A 33 2.67 33.40 33.32
CA VAL A 33 1.57 33.65 34.26
C VAL A 33 0.22 33.61 33.58
N GLN A 34 0.10 34.19 32.38
CA GLN A 34 -1.15 34.17 31.60
C GLN A 34 -1.56 32.72 31.23
N GLN A 35 -0.62 31.89 30.78
CA GLN A 35 -0.90 30.48 30.44
C GLN A 35 -1.32 29.67 31.68
N ILE A 36 -0.67 29.89 32.83
CA ILE A 36 -1.08 29.22 34.08
C ILE A 36 -2.47 29.67 34.49
N ASN A 37 -2.77 30.98 34.49
CA ASN A 37 -4.10 31.47 34.83
C ASN A 37 -5.18 30.90 33.88
N LEU A 38 -4.89 30.78 32.57
CA LEU A 38 -5.80 30.12 31.62
C LEU A 38 -6.07 28.65 32.00
N LEU A 39 -5.03 27.93 32.40
CA LEU A 39 -5.16 26.54 32.82
C LEU A 39 -5.97 26.43 34.12
N GLU A 40 -5.66 27.26 35.13
CA GLU A 40 -6.36 27.30 36.41
C GLU A 40 -7.85 27.64 36.22
N ASN A 41 -8.16 28.60 35.33
CA ASN A 41 -9.53 28.94 34.97
C ASN A 41 -10.26 27.76 34.27
N LYS A 42 -9.59 27.05 33.34
CA LYS A 42 -10.15 25.85 32.68
C LYS A 42 -10.46 24.74 33.68
N MET A 43 -9.64 24.62 34.74
CA MET A 43 -9.77 23.58 35.78
C MET A 43 -10.66 24.03 36.95
N ASP A 44 -11.07 25.28 36.97
CA ASP A 44 -11.84 25.92 38.06
C ASP A 44 -11.18 25.72 39.46
N CYS A 45 -9.85 25.77 39.50
CA CYS A 45 -9.08 25.64 40.72
C CYS A 45 -7.66 26.20 40.60
N GLU A 46 -7.10 26.65 41.71
CA GLU A 46 -5.70 27.05 41.78
C GLU A 46 -4.78 25.82 41.81
N LEU A 47 -3.82 25.76 40.91
CA LEU A 47 -2.83 24.68 40.81
C LEU A 47 -1.53 25.07 41.51
N PHE A 48 -1.26 26.37 41.68
CA PHE A 48 -0.06 26.90 42.37
C PHE A 48 -0.41 27.85 43.49
N LYS A 49 0.34 27.74 44.61
CA LYS A 49 0.45 28.77 45.64
C LYS A 49 1.64 29.68 45.26
N ARG A 50 1.42 30.98 45.41
CA ARG A 50 2.44 32.02 45.14
C ARG A 50 2.78 32.71 46.44
N ASP A 51 4.04 32.69 46.82
CA ASP A 51 4.53 33.37 48.02
C ASP A 51 5.86 34.09 47.74
N SER A 52 6.44 34.72 48.78
CA SER A 52 7.72 35.43 48.68
C SER A 52 8.93 34.53 48.37
N HIS A 53 8.78 33.23 48.52
CA HIS A 53 9.83 32.23 48.25
C HIS A 53 9.72 31.57 46.89
N GLY A 54 8.64 31.85 46.16
CA GLY A 54 8.44 31.32 44.80
C GLY A 54 7.05 30.77 44.56
N VAL A 55 7.01 29.64 43.85
CA VAL A 55 5.76 28.98 43.40
C VAL A 55 5.78 27.50 43.84
N THR A 56 4.77 27.09 44.58
CA THR A 56 4.61 25.69 45.01
C THR A 56 3.27 25.12 44.56
N LEU A 57 3.20 23.80 44.40
CA LEU A 57 1.96 23.13 43.99
C LEU A 57 0.93 23.10 45.12
N THR A 58 -0.32 23.37 44.82
CA THR A 58 -1.47 23.05 45.69
C THR A 58 -1.73 21.53 45.67
N GLU A 59 -2.65 21.04 46.51
CA GLU A 59 -3.08 19.62 46.43
C GLU A 59 -3.74 19.33 45.05
N ALA A 60 -4.53 20.27 44.50
CA ALA A 60 -5.05 20.19 43.14
C ALA A 60 -3.92 20.16 42.09
N GLY A 61 -2.87 21.00 42.29
CA GLY A 61 -1.69 21.01 41.43
C GLY A 61 -0.93 19.70 41.43
N LYS A 62 -0.76 19.06 42.63
CA LYS A 62 -0.13 17.73 42.72
C LYS A 62 -0.95 16.66 41.99
N LEU A 63 -2.27 16.68 42.15
CA LEU A 63 -3.17 15.78 41.46
C LEU A 63 -3.08 16.01 39.93
N PHE A 64 -3.12 17.27 39.51
CA PHE A 64 -2.99 17.65 38.09
C PHE A 64 -1.64 17.21 37.52
N LEU A 65 -0.53 17.36 38.26
CA LEU A 65 0.79 16.90 37.84
C LEU A 65 0.79 15.40 37.53
N LYS A 66 0.16 14.61 38.43
CA LYS A 66 0.08 13.14 38.28
C LYS A 66 -0.78 12.74 37.05
N GLN A 67 -1.94 13.35 36.86
CA GLN A 67 -2.83 13.02 35.77
C GLN A 67 -2.37 13.63 34.42
N GLY A 68 -1.88 14.86 34.45
CA GLY A 68 -1.35 15.54 33.26
C GLY A 68 -0.17 14.82 32.62
N ARG A 69 0.71 14.18 33.42
CA ARG A 69 1.77 13.30 32.89
C ARG A 69 1.21 12.12 32.10
N LYS A 70 0.08 11.55 32.54
CA LYS A 70 -0.59 10.46 31.80
C LYS A 70 -1.16 10.98 30.48
N ILE A 71 -1.81 12.13 30.52
CA ILE A 71 -2.37 12.78 29.31
C ILE A 71 -1.26 13.05 28.30
N LYS A 72 -0.14 13.64 28.72
CA LYS A 72 1.03 13.92 27.86
C LYS A 72 1.56 12.64 27.23
N ARG A 73 1.69 11.57 28.02
CA ARG A 73 2.16 10.27 27.50
C ARG A 73 1.22 9.73 26.41
N VAL A 74 -0.09 9.69 26.67
CA VAL A 74 -1.08 9.20 25.70
C VAL A 74 -1.08 10.06 24.43
N TYR A 75 -0.92 11.38 24.57
CA TYR A 75 -0.80 12.28 23.41
C TYR A 75 0.43 11.95 22.56
N LEU A 76 1.62 11.79 23.18
CA LEU A 76 2.86 11.45 22.46
C LEU A 76 2.79 10.06 21.82
N GLU A 77 2.23 9.06 22.51
CA GLU A 77 1.98 7.74 21.94
C GLU A 77 1.05 7.82 20.72
N THR A 78 0.01 8.65 20.79
CA THR A 78 -0.91 8.88 19.68
C THR A 78 -0.22 9.54 18.48
N GLU A 79 0.61 10.57 18.73
CA GLU A 79 1.41 11.19 17.66
C GLU A 79 2.34 10.18 16.97
N GLU A 80 3.01 9.32 17.73
CA GLU A 80 3.85 8.26 17.17
C GLU A 80 3.05 7.25 16.34
N MET A 81 1.87 6.84 16.85
CA MET A 81 0.98 5.95 16.11
C MET A 81 0.53 6.58 14.79
N MET A 82 0.16 7.87 14.81
CA MET A 82 -0.23 8.60 13.61
C MET A 82 0.91 8.75 12.61
N LYS A 83 2.14 9.03 13.09
CA LYS A 83 3.35 9.06 12.25
C LYS A 83 3.62 7.70 11.60
N LYS A 84 3.46 6.59 12.33
CA LYS A 84 3.58 5.22 11.79
C LYS A 84 2.48 4.92 10.76
N TYR A 85 1.24 5.29 11.06
CA TYR A 85 0.11 5.12 10.15
C TYR A 85 0.34 5.85 8.81
N GLN A 86 0.79 7.09 8.86
CA GLN A 86 1.10 7.88 7.65
C GLN A 86 2.29 7.35 6.85
N ARG A 87 3.16 6.52 7.44
CA ARG A 87 4.35 5.93 6.79
C ARG A 87 4.18 4.47 6.41
N THR A 88 3.01 3.90 6.63
CA THR A 88 2.71 2.53 6.19
C THR A 88 2.03 2.58 4.84
N LEU A 89 2.50 1.76 3.90
CA LEU A 89 1.90 1.54 2.61
C LEU A 89 1.36 0.11 2.58
N VAL A 90 0.05 -0.03 2.44
CA VAL A 90 -0.61 -1.34 2.37
C VAL A 90 -0.81 -1.73 0.93
N VAL A 91 -0.12 -2.78 0.51
CA VAL A 91 -0.19 -3.33 -0.84
C VAL A 91 -1.14 -4.51 -0.86
N GLY A 92 -2.20 -4.40 -1.63
CA GLY A 92 -3.13 -5.49 -1.87
C GLY A 92 -2.52 -6.52 -2.81
N THR A 93 -2.60 -7.79 -2.42
CA THR A 93 -2.13 -8.94 -3.21
C THR A 93 -3.28 -9.91 -3.47
N GLY A 94 -3.27 -10.57 -4.61
CA GLY A 94 -4.29 -11.56 -4.95
C GLY A 94 -4.18 -12.00 -6.42
N TYR A 95 -5.22 -12.58 -6.97
CA TYR A 95 -5.18 -13.16 -8.29
C TYR A 95 -5.02 -12.13 -9.46
N LEU A 96 -5.24 -10.85 -9.18
CA LEU A 96 -5.02 -9.75 -10.14
C LEU A 96 -3.66 -9.06 -9.93
N SER A 97 -2.95 -9.34 -8.85
CA SER A 97 -1.68 -8.69 -8.53
C SER A 97 -0.50 -9.50 -9.06
N THR A 98 0.52 -8.83 -9.53
CA THR A 98 1.73 -9.41 -10.12
C THR A 98 2.97 -9.06 -9.36
N THR A 99 3.12 -8.50 -8.33
CA THR A 99 4.24 -8.18 -7.41
C THR A 99 5.64 -7.94 -8.03
N ASN A 100 5.79 -8.02 -9.34
CA ASN A 100 7.09 -7.96 -10.02
C ASN A 100 7.53 -6.55 -10.48
N LEU A 101 6.61 -5.58 -10.53
CA LEU A 101 6.98 -4.19 -10.88
C LEU A 101 7.58 -3.45 -9.69
N LEU A 102 7.29 -3.90 -8.50
CA LEU A 102 7.66 -3.26 -7.26
C LEU A 102 9.17 -3.27 -7.01
N ASP A 103 9.86 -4.32 -7.43
CA ASP A 103 11.28 -4.51 -7.16
C ASP A 103 12.17 -3.37 -7.69
N LYS A 104 11.77 -2.71 -8.77
CA LYS A 104 12.55 -1.62 -9.37
C LYS A 104 12.40 -0.27 -8.68
N PHE A 105 11.23 0.01 -8.08
CA PHE A 105 10.88 1.34 -7.59
C PHE A 105 10.89 1.47 -6.06
N TRP A 106 10.78 0.33 -5.36
CA TRP A 106 10.46 0.33 -3.94
C TRP A 106 11.64 0.60 -3.03
N LEU A 107 12.75 -0.08 -3.23
CA LEU A 107 13.82 -0.08 -2.22
C LEU A 107 14.35 1.33 -1.95
N ASP A 108 14.59 2.10 -3.00
CA ASP A 108 15.09 3.46 -2.85
C ASP A 108 14.02 4.40 -2.29
N PHE A 109 12.77 4.26 -2.76
CA PHE A 109 11.67 5.07 -2.25
C PHE A 109 11.37 4.79 -0.77
N LEU A 110 11.31 3.51 -0.39
CA LEU A 110 11.04 3.10 0.99
C LEU A 110 12.12 3.59 1.95
N ARG A 111 13.39 3.43 1.58
CA ARG A 111 14.52 3.90 2.37
C ARG A 111 14.52 5.42 2.51
N ALA A 112 14.36 6.14 1.41
CA ALA A 112 14.38 7.61 1.40
C ALA A 112 13.23 8.24 2.20
N ASN A 113 12.09 7.56 2.34
CA ASN A 113 10.90 8.09 3.02
C ASN A 113 10.59 7.38 4.35
N ASN A 114 11.42 6.43 4.77
CA ASN A 114 11.20 5.60 5.97
C ASN A 114 9.80 4.96 5.99
N VAL A 115 9.40 4.34 4.86
CA VAL A 115 8.09 3.73 4.65
C VAL A 115 8.12 2.26 5.05
N GLN A 116 7.12 1.84 5.81
CA GLN A 116 6.87 0.43 6.10
C GLN A 116 5.90 -0.15 5.06
N LEU A 117 6.24 -1.32 4.50
CA LEU A 117 5.34 -2.08 3.64
C LEU A 117 4.55 -3.08 4.45
N LYS A 118 3.27 -3.18 4.13
CA LYS A 118 2.40 -4.24 4.60
C LYS A 118 1.70 -4.86 3.38
N PHE A 119 1.82 -6.16 3.22
CA PHE A 119 1.07 -6.90 2.20
C PHE A 119 -0.21 -7.45 2.82
N GLN A 120 -1.31 -7.30 2.10
CA GLN A 120 -2.62 -7.79 2.53
C GLN A 120 -3.32 -8.51 1.38
N GLU A 121 -3.75 -9.75 1.61
CA GLU A 121 -4.48 -10.53 0.62
C GLU A 121 -5.86 -9.91 0.34
N ILE A 122 -6.20 -9.77 -0.94
CA ILE A 122 -7.54 -9.41 -1.42
C ILE A 122 -8.25 -10.70 -1.81
N LYS A 123 -9.17 -11.13 -0.96
CA LYS A 123 -9.97 -12.34 -1.19
C LYS A 123 -11.14 -12.09 -2.14
N ASP A 124 -11.69 -10.88 -2.10
CA ASP A 124 -12.82 -10.47 -2.90
C ASP A 124 -12.56 -9.10 -3.52
N TYR A 125 -12.40 -9.05 -4.83
CA TYR A 125 -12.17 -7.82 -5.57
C TYR A 125 -13.44 -6.98 -5.76
N GLU A 126 -14.62 -7.51 -5.44
CA GLU A 126 -15.86 -6.70 -5.35
C GLU A 126 -15.95 -5.91 -4.04
N LYS A 127 -15.15 -6.30 -3.02
CA LYS A 127 -15.13 -5.69 -1.69
C LYS A 127 -13.70 -5.49 -1.19
N ILE A 128 -12.95 -4.63 -1.87
CA ILE A 128 -11.57 -4.34 -1.49
C ILE A 128 -11.54 -3.58 -0.15
N PRO A 129 -10.77 -4.06 0.85
CA PRO A 129 -10.64 -3.38 2.14
C PRO A 129 -10.20 -1.92 2.01
N GLN A 130 -10.79 -1.04 2.82
CA GLN A 130 -10.52 0.41 2.73
C GLN A 130 -9.08 0.80 3.05
N ASN A 131 -8.36 -0.02 3.82
CA ASN A 131 -6.98 0.23 4.21
C ASN A 131 -5.95 -0.18 3.13
N ILE A 132 -6.37 -0.71 1.99
CA ILE A 132 -5.45 -1.00 0.88
C ILE A 132 -5.19 0.28 0.10
N ASP A 133 -3.92 0.68 0.04
CA ASP A 133 -3.45 1.88 -0.64
C ASP A 133 -3.15 1.65 -2.12
N LEU A 134 -2.62 0.47 -2.44
CA LEU A 134 -2.04 0.16 -3.74
C LEU A 134 -2.27 -1.29 -4.14
N ILE A 135 -2.52 -1.53 -5.43
CA ILE A 135 -2.62 -2.88 -6.00
C ILE A 135 -1.84 -2.89 -7.31
N GLU A 136 -0.80 -3.73 -7.39
CA GLU A 136 -0.13 -3.98 -8.67
C GLU A 136 -0.98 -4.93 -9.51
N SER A 137 -1.33 -4.53 -10.71
CA SER A 137 -2.20 -5.34 -11.55
C SER A 137 -2.08 -5.00 -13.04
N LEU A 138 -2.68 -5.85 -13.86
CA LEU A 138 -3.02 -5.51 -15.23
C LEU A 138 -4.17 -4.49 -15.24
N TYR A 139 -4.16 -3.57 -16.22
CA TYR A 139 -5.30 -2.70 -16.43
C TYR A 139 -6.53 -3.53 -16.82
N SER A 140 -7.48 -3.57 -15.91
CA SER A 140 -8.79 -4.16 -16.13
C SER A 140 -9.85 -3.09 -15.90
N GLN A 141 -10.88 -3.05 -16.73
CA GLN A 141 -11.96 -2.08 -16.56
C GLN A 141 -12.89 -2.39 -15.38
N GLU A 142 -12.75 -3.58 -14.76
CA GLU A 142 -13.58 -4.02 -13.61
C GLU A 142 -12.83 -5.10 -12.81
N PRO A 143 -13.11 -5.26 -11.50
CA PRO A 143 -14.04 -4.50 -10.63
C PRO A 143 -13.38 -3.33 -9.87
N ILE A 144 -12.04 -3.20 -9.94
CA ILE A 144 -11.26 -2.30 -9.07
C ILE A 144 -11.63 -0.82 -9.23
N PRO A 145 -11.76 -0.26 -10.47
CA PRO A 145 -12.06 1.17 -10.63
C PRO A 145 -13.39 1.60 -10.00
N LYS A 146 -14.38 0.72 -9.96
CA LYS A 146 -15.71 1.02 -9.37
C LYS A 146 -15.67 1.34 -7.88
N GLN A 147 -14.57 1.01 -7.20
CA GLN A 147 -14.40 1.23 -5.77
C GLN A 147 -13.51 2.44 -5.45
N GLY A 148 -13.43 3.40 -6.37
CA GLY A 148 -12.67 4.65 -6.17
C GLY A 148 -11.16 4.51 -6.39
N PHE A 149 -10.72 3.48 -7.10
CA PHE A 149 -9.32 3.35 -7.51
C PHE A 149 -9.06 3.98 -8.88
N LEU A 150 -7.94 4.67 -8.98
CA LEU A 150 -7.36 5.18 -10.22
C LEU A 150 -6.25 4.24 -10.67
N PHE A 151 -5.96 4.21 -11.96
CA PHE A 151 -4.89 3.40 -12.52
C PHE A 151 -3.72 4.26 -13.01
N LYS A 152 -2.52 3.96 -12.53
CA LYS A 152 -1.27 4.50 -13.07
C LYS A 152 -0.58 3.42 -13.89
N LYS A 153 -0.55 3.59 -15.20
CA LYS A 153 0.21 2.73 -16.09
C LYS A 153 1.71 2.94 -15.87
N VAL A 154 2.43 1.85 -15.73
CA VAL A 154 3.90 1.82 -15.61
C VAL A 154 4.54 1.38 -16.93
N THR A 155 4.00 0.31 -17.52
CA THR A 155 4.52 -0.25 -18.76
C THR A 155 3.44 -0.95 -19.57
N THR A 156 3.77 -1.25 -20.80
CA THR A 156 3.01 -2.18 -21.64
C THR A 156 3.80 -3.47 -21.76
N SER A 157 3.19 -4.58 -21.38
CA SER A 157 3.81 -5.90 -21.36
C SER A 157 3.24 -6.76 -22.47
N PRO A 158 4.06 -7.34 -23.35
CA PRO A 158 3.58 -8.26 -24.39
C PRO A 158 3.02 -9.53 -23.76
N LEU A 159 2.04 -10.11 -24.42
CA LEU A 159 1.49 -11.40 -24.06
C LEU A 159 2.33 -12.53 -24.67
N LEU A 160 2.66 -13.50 -23.82
CA LEU A 160 3.50 -14.64 -24.14
C LEU A 160 2.71 -15.94 -23.94
N ILE A 161 3.24 -17.01 -24.47
CA ILE A 161 2.82 -18.38 -24.14
C ILE A 161 3.90 -19.04 -23.29
N ALA A 162 3.53 -19.43 -22.06
CA ALA A 162 4.36 -20.26 -21.19
C ALA A 162 4.09 -21.74 -21.48
N ILE A 163 5.14 -22.49 -21.75
CA ILE A 163 5.14 -23.81 -22.36
C ILE A 163 5.81 -24.80 -21.42
N PRO A 164 5.20 -25.96 -21.11
CA PRO A 164 5.86 -27.03 -20.40
C PRO A 164 7.15 -27.50 -21.10
N PRO A 165 8.25 -27.76 -20.36
CA PRO A 165 9.53 -28.14 -20.96
C PRO A 165 9.46 -29.39 -21.88
N GLN A 166 8.55 -30.30 -21.59
CA GLN A 166 8.34 -31.55 -22.40
C GLN A 166 7.53 -31.27 -23.68
N ASN A 167 6.90 -30.14 -23.85
CA ASN A 167 6.16 -29.81 -25.05
C ASN A 167 7.11 -29.47 -26.21
N LYS A 168 6.86 -30.02 -27.40
CA LYS A 168 7.70 -29.77 -28.58
C LYS A 168 7.87 -28.29 -28.94
N LEU A 169 6.89 -27.45 -28.62
CA LEU A 169 6.94 -26.01 -28.84
C LEU A 169 7.98 -25.30 -27.99
N ALA A 170 8.42 -25.89 -26.86
CA ALA A 170 9.46 -25.32 -26.01
C ALA A 170 10.81 -25.17 -26.72
N GLN A 171 11.07 -26.00 -27.71
CA GLN A 171 12.32 -25.97 -28.52
C GLN A 171 12.32 -24.86 -29.59
N LYS A 172 11.17 -24.29 -29.95
CA LYS A 172 11.09 -23.21 -30.91
C LYS A 172 11.61 -21.90 -30.32
N GLU A 173 12.28 -21.09 -31.11
CA GLU A 173 12.72 -19.76 -30.67
C GLU A 173 11.54 -18.80 -30.53
N LYS A 174 10.65 -18.78 -31.53
CA LYS A 174 9.41 -17.98 -31.57
C LYS A 174 8.26 -18.84 -32.01
N LEU A 175 7.06 -18.47 -31.60
CA LEU A 175 5.83 -19.13 -32.03
C LEU A 175 5.11 -18.31 -33.09
N THR A 176 4.47 -19.01 -34.01
CA THR A 176 3.44 -18.46 -34.89
C THR A 176 2.06 -18.78 -34.33
N ILE A 177 1.02 -18.10 -34.80
CA ILE A 177 -0.36 -18.40 -34.38
C ILE A 177 -0.75 -19.84 -34.73
N SER A 178 -0.31 -20.38 -35.87
CA SER A 178 -0.59 -21.76 -36.28
C SER A 178 0.02 -22.83 -35.38
N ASP A 179 1.09 -22.50 -34.63
CA ASP A 179 1.67 -23.42 -33.64
C ASP A 179 0.73 -23.70 -32.47
N LEU A 180 -0.22 -22.80 -32.23
CA LEU A 180 -1.21 -22.96 -31.17
C LEU A 180 -2.36 -23.88 -31.56
N ASP A 181 -2.47 -24.26 -32.85
CA ASP A 181 -3.50 -25.23 -33.27
C ASP A 181 -3.29 -26.60 -32.59
N LYS A 182 -4.38 -27.24 -32.23
CA LYS A 182 -4.40 -28.53 -31.47
C LYS A 182 -3.83 -28.44 -30.04
N GLN A 183 -3.48 -27.24 -29.57
CA GLN A 183 -3.00 -27.08 -28.18
C GLN A 183 -4.16 -26.86 -27.22
N LYS A 184 -3.91 -27.17 -25.93
CA LYS A 184 -4.77 -26.77 -24.82
C LYS A 184 -4.13 -25.58 -24.11
N ILE A 185 -4.82 -24.45 -24.09
CA ILE A 185 -4.28 -23.21 -23.57
C ILE A 185 -5.11 -22.70 -22.41
N LEU A 186 -4.47 -22.56 -21.26
CA LEU A 186 -5.03 -21.90 -20.10
C LEU A 186 -5.02 -20.39 -20.34
N ILE A 187 -6.17 -19.76 -20.23
CA ILE A 187 -6.35 -18.34 -20.47
C ILE A 187 -7.19 -17.72 -19.34
N ILE A 188 -6.75 -16.55 -18.86
CA ILE A 188 -7.46 -15.88 -17.78
C ILE A 188 -8.91 -15.56 -18.18
N ASN A 189 -9.84 -15.68 -17.22
CA ASN A 189 -11.25 -15.44 -17.47
C ASN A 189 -11.50 -13.98 -17.93
N SER A 190 -12.41 -13.79 -18.86
CA SER A 190 -12.79 -12.46 -19.38
C SER A 190 -13.49 -11.58 -18.34
N SER A 191 -14.09 -12.15 -17.32
CA SER A 191 -14.58 -11.40 -16.16
C SER A 191 -13.47 -10.78 -15.33
N VAL A 192 -12.24 -11.35 -15.39
CA VAL A 192 -11.05 -10.84 -14.70
C VAL A 192 -10.25 -9.90 -15.60
N LEU A 193 -10.08 -10.24 -16.88
CA LEU A 193 -9.36 -9.43 -17.84
C LEU A 193 -10.17 -9.32 -19.15
N LYS A 194 -10.74 -8.15 -19.43
CA LYS A 194 -11.59 -7.92 -20.60
C LYS A 194 -10.92 -8.26 -21.93
N GLN A 195 -9.62 -7.96 -22.07
CA GLN A 195 -8.85 -8.29 -23.28
C GLN A 195 -8.77 -9.79 -23.56
N SER A 196 -8.93 -10.67 -22.55
CA SER A 196 -8.89 -12.11 -22.78
C SER A 196 -10.00 -12.60 -23.72
N GLY A 197 -11.14 -11.89 -23.79
CA GLY A 197 -12.20 -12.16 -24.75
C GLY A 197 -11.76 -11.93 -26.20
N GLN A 198 -11.08 -10.82 -26.46
CA GLN A 198 -10.54 -10.51 -27.81
C GLN A 198 -9.49 -11.53 -28.23
N ILE A 199 -8.59 -11.91 -27.32
CA ILE A 199 -7.54 -12.92 -27.57
C ILE A 199 -8.16 -14.27 -27.85
N ARG A 200 -9.19 -14.68 -27.08
CA ARG A 200 -9.94 -15.92 -27.31
C ARG A 200 -10.53 -15.98 -28.69
N ASN A 201 -11.19 -14.90 -29.11
CA ASN A 201 -11.80 -14.82 -30.43
C ASN A 201 -10.72 -14.89 -31.53
N PHE A 202 -9.61 -14.17 -31.36
CA PHE A 202 -8.50 -14.21 -32.31
C PHE A 202 -7.89 -15.61 -32.43
N ILE A 203 -7.61 -16.30 -31.33
CA ILE A 203 -7.07 -17.67 -31.35
C ILE A 203 -8.08 -18.60 -32.03
N LYS A 204 -9.36 -18.55 -31.66
CA LYS A 204 -10.39 -19.41 -32.27
C LYS A 204 -10.58 -19.21 -33.76
N SER A 205 -10.46 -17.96 -34.22
CA SER A 205 -10.57 -17.65 -35.65
C SER A 205 -9.39 -18.19 -36.46
N ASN A 206 -8.21 -18.30 -35.88
CA ASN A 206 -7.00 -18.74 -36.56
C ASN A 206 -6.61 -20.20 -36.28
N CYS A 207 -7.13 -20.78 -35.19
CA CYS A 207 -6.76 -22.11 -34.70
C CYS A 207 -8.01 -22.91 -34.29
N GLN A 208 -8.66 -23.55 -35.21
CA GLN A 208 -9.98 -24.19 -35.02
C GLN A 208 -9.94 -25.38 -34.04
N LYS A 209 -8.79 -26.05 -33.92
CA LYS A 209 -8.62 -27.25 -33.07
C LYS A 209 -8.01 -26.93 -31.70
N THR A 210 -7.85 -25.65 -31.36
CA THR A 210 -7.32 -25.20 -30.07
C THR A 210 -8.38 -25.24 -28.99
N HIS A 211 -8.06 -25.82 -27.84
CA HIS A 211 -8.94 -25.87 -26.68
C HIS A 211 -8.53 -24.77 -25.68
N LEU A 212 -9.38 -23.76 -25.49
CA LEU A 212 -9.16 -22.67 -24.54
C LEU A 212 -9.86 -22.99 -23.20
N ILE A 213 -9.07 -23.12 -22.16
CA ILE A 213 -9.52 -23.44 -20.78
C ILE A 213 -9.42 -22.17 -19.95
N SER A 214 -10.50 -21.79 -19.29
CA SER A 214 -10.51 -20.60 -18.43
C SER A 214 -9.89 -20.88 -17.06
N TYR A 215 -9.13 -19.90 -16.54
CA TYR A 215 -8.75 -19.86 -15.14
C TYR A 215 -9.04 -18.46 -14.56
N SER A 216 -9.22 -18.38 -13.24
CA SER A 216 -9.50 -17.11 -12.55
C SER A 216 -8.34 -16.65 -11.65
N VAL A 217 -7.49 -17.57 -11.20
CA VAL A 217 -6.38 -17.29 -10.28
C VAL A 217 -5.09 -17.84 -10.85
N PHE A 218 -4.08 -16.96 -10.99
CA PHE A 218 -2.72 -17.39 -11.33
C PHE A 218 -1.95 -17.70 -10.03
N ASN A 219 -1.49 -18.94 -9.91
CA ASN A 219 -0.70 -19.40 -8.78
C ASN A 219 0.18 -20.59 -9.17
N LYS A 220 1.00 -21.08 -8.25
CA LYS A 220 1.90 -22.21 -8.49
C LYS A 220 1.15 -23.52 -8.79
N ALA A 221 -0.05 -23.71 -8.27
CA ALA A 221 -0.87 -24.88 -8.58
C ALA A 221 -1.28 -24.91 -10.05
N LEU A 222 -1.66 -23.76 -10.63
CA LEU A 222 -1.96 -23.64 -12.07
C LEU A 222 -0.73 -23.97 -12.93
N VAL A 223 0.46 -23.52 -12.54
CA VAL A 223 1.72 -23.83 -13.23
C VAL A 223 2.00 -25.34 -13.18
N ASN A 224 1.83 -25.97 -12.02
CA ASN A 224 2.02 -27.42 -11.87
C ASN A 224 0.99 -28.20 -12.68
N GLU A 225 -0.27 -27.78 -12.70
CA GLU A 225 -1.30 -28.41 -13.54
C GLU A 225 -0.93 -28.34 -15.03
N ALA A 226 -0.45 -27.18 -15.48
CA ALA A 226 0.00 -27.00 -16.86
C ALA A 226 1.13 -27.96 -17.22
N ILE A 227 2.09 -28.17 -16.32
CA ILE A 227 3.20 -29.12 -16.54
C ILE A 227 2.66 -30.54 -16.66
N VAL A 228 1.87 -30.99 -15.69
CA VAL A 228 1.35 -32.38 -15.63
C VAL A 228 0.47 -32.71 -16.84
N LYS A 229 -0.41 -31.77 -17.22
CA LYS A 229 -1.36 -31.96 -18.31
C LYS A 229 -0.83 -31.54 -19.68
N ASN A 230 0.40 -31.02 -19.75
CA ASN A 230 1.01 -30.46 -20.96
C ASN A 230 0.16 -29.34 -21.57
N TYR A 231 -0.38 -28.44 -20.72
CA TYR A 231 -1.14 -27.29 -21.16
C TYR A 231 -0.24 -26.06 -21.31
N LEU A 232 -0.52 -25.23 -22.29
CA LEU A 232 0.11 -23.91 -22.41
C LEU A 232 -0.61 -22.92 -21.50
N ILE A 233 0.08 -21.84 -21.06
CA ILE A 233 -0.55 -20.75 -20.33
C ILE A 233 -0.32 -19.44 -21.07
N LEU A 234 -1.39 -18.69 -21.31
CA LEU A 234 -1.28 -17.31 -21.78
C LEU A 234 -0.94 -16.41 -20.58
N VAL A 235 0.20 -15.74 -20.65
CA VAL A 235 0.72 -14.87 -19.59
C VAL A 235 1.24 -13.57 -20.20
N HIS A 236 1.38 -12.52 -19.41
CA HIS A 236 2.14 -11.32 -19.81
C HIS A 236 3.62 -11.46 -19.40
N GLU A 237 4.51 -10.76 -20.10
CA GLU A 237 5.97 -10.92 -19.94
C GLU A 237 6.44 -10.67 -18.50
N THR A 238 5.81 -9.74 -17.76
CA THR A 238 6.18 -9.47 -16.35
C THR A 238 5.88 -10.65 -15.41
N LEU A 239 5.02 -11.61 -15.79
CA LEU A 239 4.79 -12.85 -15.06
C LEU A 239 5.69 -14.02 -15.51
N ALA A 240 6.49 -13.85 -16.54
CA ALA A 240 7.27 -14.96 -17.11
C ALA A 240 8.18 -15.64 -16.09
N SER A 241 8.82 -14.88 -15.20
CA SER A 241 9.65 -15.42 -14.12
C SER A 241 8.88 -16.30 -13.12
N SER A 242 7.64 -15.93 -12.82
CA SER A 242 6.75 -16.66 -11.92
C SER A 242 6.22 -17.96 -12.52
N CYS A 243 6.39 -18.15 -13.83
CA CYS A 243 5.96 -19.35 -14.53
C CYS A 243 6.97 -20.52 -14.45
N SER A 244 8.18 -20.31 -13.90
CA SER A 244 9.19 -21.35 -13.82
C SER A 244 8.64 -22.66 -13.23
N PRO A 245 8.91 -23.83 -13.84
CA PRO A 245 9.87 -24.11 -14.92
C PRO A 245 9.30 -24.03 -16.37
N LEU A 246 8.10 -23.47 -16.59
CA LEU A 246 7.60 -23.28 -17.95
C LEU A 246 8.51 -22.33 -18.74
N ILE A 247 8.62 -22.56 -20.04
CA ILE A 247 9.43 -21.74 -20.96
C ILE A 247 8.53 -20.74 -21.68
N SER A 248 8.70 -19.45 -21.39
CA SER A 248 7.90 -18.39 -21.99
C SER A 248 8.42 -18.02 -23.37
N LYS A 249 7.55 -18.03 -24.38
CA LYS A 249 7.86 -17.71 -25.77
C LYS A 249 6.96 -16.60 -26.32
N LYS A 250 7.55 -15.72 -27.12
CA LYS A 250 6.80 -14.72 -27.89
C LYS A 250 6.03 -15.40 -29.03
N VAL A 251 4.83 -14.93 -29.28
CA VAL A 251 3.99 -15.33 -30.42
C VAL A 251 3.96 -14.15 -31.40
N ASN A 252 3.91 -14.43 -32.71
CA ASN A 252 3.80 -13.38 -33.73
C ASN A 252 2.36 -12.81 -33.74
N TRP A 253 2.04 -12.00 -32.74
CA TRP A 253 0.81 -11.23 -32.58
C TRP A 253 1.07 -9.87 -31.93
N HIS A 254 0.06 -9.00 -31.91
CA HIS A 254 0.18 -7.64 -31.34
C HIS A 254 -0.55 -7.45 -30.01
N PHE A 255 -0.77 -8.52 -29.26
CA PHE A 255 -1.46 -8.43 -27.97
C PHE A 255 -0.49 -8.03 -26.86
N ASN A 256 -0.85 -6.95 -26.18
CA ASN A 256 -0.13 -6.43 -25.02
C ASN A 256 -1.11 -6.16 -23.89
N ALA A 257 -0.63 -6.14 -22.67
CA ALA A 257 -1.38 -5.73 -21.49
C ALA A 257 -0.73 -4.51 -20.85
N ASP A 258 -1.52 -3.52 -20.49
CA ASP A 258 -1.03 -2.43 -19.67
C ASP A 258 -0.89 -2.90 -18.23
N VAL A 259 0.30 -2.71 -17.67
CA VAL A 259 0.68 -3.13 -16.32
C VAL A 259 0.99 -1.89 -15.50
N GLY A 260 0.52 -1.86 -14.28
CA GLY A 260 0.71 -0.71 -13.42
C GLY A 260 0.08 -0.88 -12.05
N PHE A 261 -0.27 0.23 -11.46
CA PHE A 261 -0.81 0.28 -10.10
C PHE A 261 -2.21 0.88 -10.08
N PHE A 262 -3.13 0.18 -9.43
CA PHE A 262 -4.33 0.81 -8.92
C PHE A 262 -4.03 1.44 -7.57
N TYR A 263 -4.49 2.66 -7.35
CA TYR A 263 -4.36 3.40 -6.10
C TYR A 263 -5.63 4.18 -5.81
N ARG A 264 -5.92 4.45 -4.54
CA ARG A 264 -7.14 5.17 -4.18
C ARG A 264 -7.10 6.62 -4.64
N SER A 265 -8.22 7.14 -5.09
CA SER A 265 -8.38 8.57 -5.44
C SER A 265 -8.11 9.49 -4.24
N ASP A 266 -8.46 9.05 -3.04
CA ASP A 266 -8.22 9.72 -1.74
C ASP A 266 -6.91 9.26 -1.06
N ALA A 267 -5.99 8.64 -1.80
CA ALA A 267 -4.76 8.06 -1.30
C ALA A 267 -3.97 9.02 -0.38
N ASN A 268 -3.31 8.45 0.62
CA ASN A 268 -2.45 9.17 1.55
C ASN A 268 -1.24 9.81 0.85
N MET A 269 -0.54 10.70 1.56
CA MET A 269 0.58 11.46 1.00
C MET A 269 1.72 10.55 0.50
N ILE A 270 1.98 9.43 1.16
CA ILE A 270 3.05 8.48 0.77
C ILE A 270 2.70 7.79 -0.55
N THR A 271 1.48 7.31 -0.68
CA THR A 271 0.99 6.71 -1.93
C THR A 271 1.07 7.72 -3.08
N LYS A 272 0.60 8.96 -2.87
CA LYS A 272 0.68 10.03 -3.88
C LYS A 272 2.12 10.34 -4.30
N LYS A 273 3.06 10.40 -3.34
CA LYS A 273 4.49 10.61 -3.63
C LYS A 273 5.09 9.45 -4.42
N LEU A 274 4.71 8.21 -4.12
CA LEU A 274 5.16 7.04 -4.86
C LEU A 274 4.65 7.08 -6.30
N ILE A 275 3.35 7.26 -6.49
CA ILE A 275 2.71 7.32 -7.81
C ILE A 275 3.25 8.47 -8.68
N ALA A 276 3.66 9.58 -8.07
CA ALA A 276 4.28 10.71 -8.80
C ALA A 276 5.71 10.39 -9.28
N LYS A 277 6.40 9.42 -8.67
CA LYS A 277 7.75 8.97 -9.10
C LYS A 277 7.72 7.90 -10.20
N ILE A 278 6.61 7.20 -10.32
CA ILE A 278 6.33 6.22 -11.36
C ILE A 278 5.75 6.92 -12.59
#